data_6d66bf5dca558e0db0b5a43de3111d75
#
_entry.id   6d66bf5dca558e0db0b5a43de3111d75
#
_cell.length_a   1.000
_cell.length_b   1.000
_cell.length_c   1.000
_cell.angle_alpha   90.00
_cell.angle_beta   90.00
_cell.angle_gamma   90.00
#
_symmetry.space_group_name_H-M   'P 1'
#
loop_
_entity.id
_entity.type
_entity.pdbx_description
1 polymer ?
#
loop_
_entity_poly.entity_id
_entity_poly.type
_entity_poly.pdbx_seq_one_letter_code
_entity_poly.pdbx_strand_id
1 'polypeptide(L)'
;MRLKSFAEMNCTVAKTIEVMCERWTLLVLREVFLGTRRFEDFRRRLGIARNILTDRLDGLVEAGILERRLYQERPERFEYRLTEKGRDFYPVILSIKKWGDRWEVGPKGPPLLTRHDCGEIFDSLPVCPHCGREVHAREVRPEPGPGATAEEWEEYRRRTALLSRSG
;
A
#
# COMPACT_ATOMS: atom_id res chain seq x y z
N MET A 1 -15.84 -19.17 -6.42
CA MET A 1 -14.57 -19.34 -7.19
C MET A 1 -13.44 -18.97 -6.24
N ARG A 2 -12.58 -19.94 -5.87
CA ARG A 2 -11.44 -19.67 -4.98
C ARG A 2 -10.41 -18.90 -5.79
N LEU A 3 -10.10 -17.66 -5.40
CA LEU A 3 -9.06 -16.88 -6.05
C LEU A 3 -7.71 -17.60 -5.90
N LYS A 4 -6.93 -17.65 -6.96
CA LYS A 4 -5.59 -18.24 -6.93
C LYS A 4 -4.69 -17.37 -6.08
N SER A 5 -4.04 -17.96 -5.07
CA SER A 5 -3.06 -17.24 -4.24
C SER A 5 -1.82 -16.87 -5.05
N PHE A 6 -1.26 -15.70 -4.78
CA PHE A 6 -0.02 -15.21 -5.36
C PHE A 6 1.19 -15.39 -4.43
N ALA A 7 0.99 -16.00 -3.26
CA ALA A 7 2.03 -16.13 -2.23
C ALA A 7 3.28 -16.88 -2.71
N GLU A 8 3.10 -17.85 -3.63
CA GLU A 8 4.19 -18.64 -4.20
C GLU A 8 4.95 -17.96 -5.34
N MET A 9 4.45 -16.82 -5.84
CA MET A 9 5.14 -16.09 -6.91
C MET A 9 6.42 -15.44 -6.37
N ASN A 10 7.52 -15.60 -7.11
CA ASN A 10 8.78 -14.88 -6.83
C ASN A 10 8.67 -13.41 -7.28
N CYS A 11 7.70 -12.70 -6.76
CA CYS A 11 7.40 -11.32 -7.12
C CYS A 11 6.95 -10.55 -5.89
N THR A 12 7.69 -9.50 -5.50
CA THR A 12 7.37 -8.68 -4.34
C THR A 12 6.04 -7.93 -4.51
N VAL A 13 5.71 -7.51 -5.73
CA VAL A 13 4.41 -6.88 -6.02
C VAL A 13 3.28 -7.88 -5.79
N ALA A 14 3.40 -9.11 -6.30
CA ALA A 14 2.40 -10.16 -6.12
C ALA A 14 2.18 -10.49 -4.63
N LYS A 15 3.26 -10.62 -3.86
CA LYS A 15 3.19 -10.84 -2.41
C LYS A 15 2.56 -9.67 -1.65
N THR A 16 2.80 -8.44 -2.10
CA THR A 16 2.16 -7.25 -1.51
C THR A 16 0.66 -7.20 -1.84
N ILE A 17 0.28 -7.54 -3.07
CA ILE A 17 -1.11 -7.60 -3.51
C ILE A 17 -1.90 -8.63 -2.69
N GLU A 18 -1.31 -9.80 -2.39
CA GLU A 18 -1.95 -10.84 -1.57
C GLU A 18 -2.44 -10.30 -0.21
N VAL A 19 -1.67 -9.41 0.40
CA VAL A 19 -1.99 -8.82 1.71
C VAL A 19 -2.88 -7.58 1.57
N MET A 20 -2.63 -6.73 0.56
CA MET A 20 -3.16 -5.36 0.51
C MET A 20 -4.38 -5.19 -0.39
N CYS A 21 -4.60 -6.04 -1.40
CA CYS A 21 -5.59 -5.79 -2.43
C CYS A 21 -6.99 -6.36 -2.16
N GLU A 22 -7.27 -6.77 -0.94
CA GLU A 22 -8.63 -6.97 -0.51
C GLU A 22 -9.37 -5.62 -0.42
N ARG A 23 -10.59 -5.57 -0.94
CA ARG A 23 -11.36 -4.34 -1.24
C ARG A 23 -11.33 -3.25 -0.16
N TRP A 24 -11.31 -3.62 1.12
CA TRP A 24 -11.38 -2.68 2.24
C TRP A 24 -10.03 -2.41 2.91
N THR A 25 -9.01 -3.23 2.63
CA THR A 25 -7.74 -3.19 3.35
C THR A 25 -7.04 -1.83 3.25
N LEU A 26 -6.93 -1.28 2.03
CA LEU A 26 -6.31 0.04 1.83
C LEU A 26 -7.10 1.17 2.48
N LEU A 27 -8.45 1.08 2.53
CA LEU A 27 -9.27 2.07 3.20
C LEU A 27 -9.15 1.98 4.73
N VAL A 28 -9.04 0.77 5.28
CA VAL A 28 -8.76 0.58 6.72
C VAL A 28 -7.39 1.16 7.06
N LEU A 29 -6.35 0.88 6.28
CA LEU A 29 -5.02 1.47 6.48
C LEU A 29 -5.02 3.00 6.37
N ARG A 30 -5.70 3.56 5.38
CA ARG A 30 -5.89 5.01 5.28
C ARG A 30 -6.45 5.58 6.59
N GLU A 31 -7.48 4.98 7.15
CA GLU A 31 -8.06 5.42 8.42
C GLU A 31 -7.08 5.31 9.59
N VAL A 32 -6.24 4.26 9.63
CA VAL A 32 -5.18 4.14 10.65
C VAL A 32 -4.18 5.30 10.51
N PHE A 33 -3.74 5.65 9.31
CA PHE A 33 -2.86 6.79 9.06
C PHE A 33 -3.51 8.13 9.42
N LEU A 34 -4.84 8.24 9.29
CA LEU A 34 -5.62 9.39 9.75
C LEU A 34 -5.89 9.39 11.27
N GLY A 35 -5.29 8.46 12.01
CA GLY A 35 -5.37 8.41 13.47
C GLY A 35 -6.51 7.57 14.05
N THR A 36 -7.31 6.89 13.23
CA THR A 36 -8.34 5.96 13.71
C THR A 36 -7.68 4.75 14.36
N ARG A 37 -8.12 4.36 15.55
CA ARG A 37 -7.51 3.27 16.35
C ARG A 37 -8.51 2.21 16.79
N ARG A 38 -9.77 2.57 17.01
CA ARG A 38 -10.78 1.71 17.65
C ARG A 38 -11.73 1.12 16.63
N PHE A 39 -12.15 -0.11 16.85
CA PHE A 39 -13.04 -0.87 15.97
C PHE A 39 -14.31 -0.12 15.57
N GLU A 40 -15.01 0.45 16.56
CA GLU A 40 -16.27 1.16 16.28
C GLU A 40 -16.07 2.49 15.53
N ASP A 41 -14.89 3.12 15.67
CA ASP A 41 -14.55 4.31 14.88
C ASP A 41 -14.30 3.98 13.41
N PHE A 42 -13.63 2.85 13.11
CA PHE A 42 -13.52 2.35 11.74
C PHE A 42 -14.87 2.07 11.12
N ARG A 43 -15.75 1.37 11.86
CA ARG A 43 -17.10 1.08 11.38
C ARG A 43 -17.88 2.34 11.03
N ARG A 44 -17.89 3.31 11.93
CA ARG A 44 -18.59 4.59 11.75
C ARG A 44 -18.06 5.37 10.56
N ARG A 45 -16.73 5.43 10.39
CA ARG A 45 -16.10 6.23 9.34
C ARG A 45 -16.19 5.58 7.95
N LEU A 46 -16.08 4.26 7.89
CA LEU A 46 -16.07 3.52 6.63
C LEU A 46 -17.44 3.00 6.19
N GLY A 47 -18.42 2.92 7.09
CA GLY A 47 -19.69 2.27 6.81
C GLY A 47 -19.56 0.77 6.53
N ILE A 48 -18.49 0.14 6.98
CA ILE A 48 -18.14 -1.26 6.72
C ILE A 48 -18.89 -2.23 7.66
N ALA A 49 -19.30 -3.38 7.14
CA ALA A 49 -19.92 -4.43 7.95
C ALA A 49 -18.92 -4.99 8.98
N ARG A 50 -19.43 -5.39 10.18
CA ARG A 50 -18.62 -5.83 11.31
C ARG A 50 -17.70 -7.01 10.94
N ASN A 51 -18.24 -8.04 10.30
CA ASN A 51 -17.50 -9.23 9.88
C ASN A 51 -16.36 -8.88 8.91
N ILE A 52 -16.65 -8.06 7.91
CA ILE A 52 -15.64 -7.63 6.92
C ILE A 52 -14.51 -6.84 7.61
N LEU A 53 -14.86 -5.92 8.51
CA LEU A 53 -13.84 -5.16 9.24
C LEU A 53 -12.99 -6.06 10.14
N THR A 54 -13.60 -7.03 10.83
CA THR A 54 -12.88 -8.02 11.63
C THR A 54 -11.86 -8.75 10.78
N ASP A 55 -12.28 -9.32 9.66
CA ASP A 55 -11.42 -10.07 8.74
C ASP A 55 -10.25 -9.19 8.23
N ARG A 56 -10.51 -7.93 7.91
CA ARG A 56 -9.46 -7.00 7.43
C ARG A 56 -8.45 -6.64 8.52
N LEU A 57 -8.93 -6.32 9.73
CA LEU A 57 -8.07 -5.99 10.86
C LEU A 57 -7.24 -7.19 11.31
N ASP A 58 -7.84 -8.39 11.38
CA ASP A 58 -7.14 -9.61 11.73
C ASP A 58 -6.08 -9.97 10.68
N GLY A 59 -6.39 -9.91 9.39
CA GLY A 59 -5.41 -10.12 8.33
C GLY A 59 -4.25 -9.12 8.36
N LEU A 60 -4.50 -7.84 8.69
CA LEU A 60 -3.44 -6.85 8.85
C LEU A 60 -2.57 -7.11 10.10
N VAL A 61 -3.15 -7.67 11.16
CA VAL A 61 -2.39 -8.08 12.35
C VAL A 61 -1.55 -9.32 12.06
N GLU A 62 -2.11 -10.34 11.41
CA GLU A 62 -1.40 -11.56 10.97
C GLU A 62 -0.24 -11.24 10.03
N ALA A 63 -0.44 -10.28 9.12
CA ALA A 63 0.61 -9.79 8.22
C ALA A 63 1.67 -8.93 8.92
N GLY A 64 1.52 -8.64 10.22
CA GLY A 64 2.43 -7.82 11.01
C GLY A 64 2.45 -6.34 10.63
N ILE A 65 1.37 -5.84 10.01
CA ILE A 65 1.20 -4.43 9.62
C ILE A 65 0.59 -3.63 10.75
N LEU A 66 -0.36 -4.25 11.46
CA LEU A 66 -0.95 -3.70 12.67
C LEU A 66 -0.61 -4.57 13.87
N GLU A 67 -0.65 -3.97 15.04
CA GLU A 67 -0.67 -4.65 16.33
C GLU A 67 -1.93 -4.29 17.11
N ARG A 68 -2.45 -5.23 17.90
CA ARG A 68 -3.54 -4.97 18.84
C ARG A 68 -2.97 -4.62 20.21
N ARG A 69 -3.45 -3.52 20.79
CA ARG A 69 -3.15 -3.13 22.16
C ARG A 69 -4.41 -3.09 22.99
N LEU A 70 -4.41 -3.80 24.12
CA LEU A 70 -5.49 -3.75 25.08
C LEU A 70 -5.53 -2.35 25.70
N TYR A 71 -6.69 -1.67 25.67
CA TYR A 71 -6.88 -0.38 26.33
C TYR A 71 -7.95 -0.41 27.43
N GLN A 72 -8.76 -1.49 27.48
CA GLN A 72 -9.77 -1.72 28.51
C GLN A 72 -9.86 -3.22 28.80
N GLU A 73 -9.86 -3.61 30.09
CA GLU A 73 -9.85 -5.01 30.51
C GLU A 73 -11.26 -5.62 30.66
N ARG A 74 -12.25 -4.82 31.05
CA ARG A 74 -13.61 -5.31 31.31
C ARG A 74 -14.68 -4.39 30.73
N PRO A 75 -15.41 -4.78 29.65
CA PRO A 75 -15.05 -5.87 28.75
C PRO A 75 -13.74 -5.58 28.02
N GLU A 76 -13.03 -6.63 27.56
CA GLU A 76 -11.78 -6.45 26.80
C GLU A 76 -12.02 -5.65 25.54
N ARG A 77 -11.23 -4.57 25.36
CA ARG A 77 -11.26 -3.73 24.17
C ARG A 77 -9.85 -3.43 23.70
N PHE A 78 -9.67 -3.52 22.40
CA PHE A 78 -8.40 -3.32 21.73
C PHE A 78 -8.42 -2.10 20.84
N GLU A 79 -7.27 -1.46 20.73
CA GLU A 79 -6.94 -0.49 19.69
C GLU A 79 -5.90 -1.09 18.73
N TYR A 80 -5.95 -0.63 17.48
CA TYR A 80 -5.05 -1.06 16.41
C TYR A 80 -4.03 0.02 16.14
N ARG A 81 -2.75 -0.34 16.11
CA ARG A 81 -1.63 0.56 15.86
C ARG A 81 -0.73 0.04 14.76
N LEU A 82 -0.10 0.94 14.01
CA LEU A 82 0.90 0.58 13.03
C LEU A 82 2.15 0.03 13.70
N THR A 83 2.64 -1.10 13.19
CA THR A 83 4.00 -1.56 13.42
C THR A 83 5.00 -0.73 12.60
N GLU A 84 6.30 -1.00 12.71
CA GLU A 84 7.31 -0.43 11.79
C GLU A 84 6.98 -0.77 10.33
N LYS A 85 6.76 -2.06 10.02
CA LYS A 85 6.34 -2.54 8.70
C LYS A 85 5.09 -1.81 8.18
N GLY A 86 4.13 -1.54 9.07
CA GLY A 86 2.91 -0.81 8.71
C GLY A 86 3.20 0.66 8.37
N ARG A 87 4.10 1.32 9.10
CA ARG A 87 4.51 2.72 8.81
C ARG A 87 5.23 2.84 7.47
N ASP A 88 6.06 1.86 7.12
CA ASP A 88 6.79 1.82 5.84
C ASP A 88 5.86 1.73 4.62
N PHE A 89 4.59 1.38 4.82
CA PHE A 89 3.60 1.38 3.75
C PHE A 89 3.02 2.78 3.43
N TYR A 90 3.27 3.78 4.26
CA TYR A 90 2.70 5.13 4.07
C TYR A 90 3.02 5.77 2.71
N PRO A 91 4.26 5.70 2.18
CA PRO A 91 4.57 6.22 0.84
C PRO A 91 3.73 5.59 -0.27
N VAL A 92 3.34 4.32 -0.14
CA VAL A 92 2.46 3.63 -1.10
C VAL A 92 1.06 4.24 -1.08
N ILE A 93 0.50 4.50 0.12
CA ILE A 93 -0.80 5.18 0.28
C ILE A 93 -0.75 6.59 -0.34
N LEU A 94 0.33 7.33 -0.13
CA LEU A 94 0.51 8.66 -0.72
C LEU A 94 0.60 8.60 -2.24
N SER A 95 1.25 7.58 -2.81
CA SER A 95 1.34 7.38 -4.26
C SER A 95 -0.03 7.06 -4.87
N ILE A 96 -0.84 6.22 -4.21
CA ILE A 96 -2.22 5.93 -4.61
C ILE A 96 -3.06 7.21 -4.55
N LYS A 97 -2.93 7.99 -3.45
CA LYS A 97 -3.62 9.27 -3.32
C LYS A 97 -3.26 10.23 -4.44
N LYS A 98 -1.98 10.42 -4.74
CA LYS A 98 -1.51 11.29 -5.82
C LYS A 98 -2.11 10.91 -7.17
N TRP A 99 -2.13 9.61 -7.48
CA TRP A 99 -2.76 9.13 -8.71
C TRP A 99 -4.26 9.44 -8.75
N GLY A 100 -4.97 9.18 -7.65
CA GLY A 100 -6.39 9.48 -7.49
C GLY A 100 -6.70 10.98 -7.58
N ASP A 101 -5.89 11.82 -6.95
CA ASP A 101 -6.02 13.28 -7.00
C ASP A 101 -5.89 13.83 -8.43
N ARG A 102 -5.10 13.15 -9.26
CA ARG A 102 -4.92 13.55 -10.67
C ARG A 102 -6.06 13.08 -11.57
N TRP A 103 -6.58 11.87 -11.36
CA TRP A 103 -7.42 11.21 -12.36
C TRP A 103 -8.86 10.94 -11.91
N GLU A 104 -9.12 10.84 -10.60
CA GLU A 104 -10.39 10.40 -10.02
C GLU A 104 -11.11 11.53 -9.27
N VAL A 105 -10.61 12.74 -9.33
CA VAL A 105 -11.18 13.89 -8.61
C VAL A 105 -11.95 14.79 -9.56
N GLY A 106 -13.12 15.24 -9.11
CA GLY A 106 -13.95 16.19 -9.85
C GLY A 106 -13.40 17.63 -9.80
N PRO A 107 -14.10 18.59 -10.41
CA PRO A 107 -13.61 19.97 -10.60
C PRO A 107 -13.34 20.74 -9.30
N LYS A 108 -13.80 20.26 -8.15
CA LYS A 108 -13.54 20.87 -6.82
C LYS A 108 -12.14 20.58 -6.27
N GLY A 109 -11.37 19.71 -6.92
CA GLY A 109 -10.05 19.29 -6.45
C GLY A 109 -10.08 18.23 -5.35
N PRO A 110 -8.90 17.82 -4.83
CA PRO A 110 -8.78 16.73 -3.87
C PRO A 110 -9.41 17.08 -2.53
N PRO A 111 -10.14 16.11 -1.90
CA PRO A 111 -10.82 16.35 -0.62
C PRO A 111 -9.85 16.42 0.57
N LEU A 112 -8.61 15.98 0.40
CA LEU A 112 -7.59 15.95 1.45
C LEU A 112 -6.23 16.37 0.88
N LEU A 113 -5.61 17.36 1.49
CA LEU A 113 -4.24 17.76 1.21
C LEU A 113 -3.29 17.16 2.25
N THR A 114 -2.07 16.84 1.84
CA THR A 114 -1.03 16.33 2.73
C THR A 114 -0.06 17.45 3.08
N ARG A 115 0.12 17.69 4.39
CA ARG A 115 1.06 18.71 4.90
C ARG A 115 2.21 18.02 5.61
N HIS A 116 3.43 18.41 5.29
CA HIS A 116 4.63 18.01 6.01
C HIS A 116 4.79 18.81 7.31
N ASP A 117 5.58 18.32 8.24
CA ASP A 117 5.87 19.00 9.53
C ASP A 117 6.60 20.33 9.36
N CYS A 118 7.30 20.56 8.25
CA CYS A 118 7.85 21.87 7.88
C CYS A 118 6.78 22.92 7.55
N GLY A 119 5.49 22.54 7.52
CA GLY A 119 4.37 23.43 7.25
C GLY A 119 3.89 23.47 5.80
N GLU A 120 4.64 22.91 4.84
CA GLU A 120 4.31 22.95 3.43
C GLU A 120 3.38 21.80 3.01
N ILE A 121 2.47 22.10 2.06
CA ILE A 121 1.69 21.10 1.38
C ILE A 121 2.56 20.44 0.32
N PHE A 122 2.52 19.12 0.25
CA PHE A 122 3.33 18.36 -0.69
C PHE A 122 2.55 17.23 -1.35
N ASP A 123 3.04 16.82 -2.52
CA ASP A 123 2.66 15.58 -3.19
C ASP A 123 3.80 14.57 -3.10
N SER A 124 3.44 13.28 -2.96
CA SER A 124 4.41 12.19 -3.01
C SER A 124 4.98 12.06 -4.42
N LEU A 125 6.31 12.14 -4.53
CA LEU A 125 7.04 11.95 -5.78
C LEU A 125 8.10 10.88 -5.57
N PRO A 126 8.11 9.79 -6.36
CA PRO A 126 9.26 8.92 -6.40
C PRO A 126 10.41 9.66 -7.08
N VAL A 127 11.54 9.78 -6.38
CA VAL A 127 12.74 10.42 -6.88
C VAL A 127 13.90 9.43 -6.89
N CYS A 128 14.78 9.55 -7.89
CA CYS A 128 16.02 8.79 -7.92
C CYS A 128 16.96 9.28 -6.81
N PRO A 129 17.41 8.44 -5.86
CA PRO A 129 18.27 8.88 -4.76
C PRO A 129 19.67 9.35 -5.22
N HIS A 130 20.08 9.00 -6.44
CA HIS A 130 21.38 9.37 -6.98
C HIS A 130 21.40 10.72 -7.71
N CYS A 131 20.35 11.01 -8.49
CA CYS A 131 20.31 12.25 -9.28
C CYS A 131 19.18 13.22 -8.86
N GLY A 132 18.32 12.85 -7.90
CA GLY A 132 17.23 13.69 -7.40
C GLY A 132 16.07 13.93 -8.36
N ARG A 133 16.13 13.41 -9.60
CA ARG A 133 15.05 13.59 -10.58
C ARG A 133 13.85 12.72 -10.26
N GLU A 134 12.66 13.20 -10.59
CA GLU A 134 11.44 12.40 -10.54
C GLU A 134 11.56 11.16 -11.44
N VAL A 135 11.02 10.04 -10.96
CA VAL A 135 11.06 8.77 -11.67
C VAL A 135 9.83 8.63 -12.57
N HIS A 136 10.05 8.52 -13.88
CA HIS A 136 9.02 8.25 -14.87
C HIS A 136 9.19 6.84 -15.46
N ALA A 137 8.05 6.19 -15.80
CA ALA A 137 8.04 4.79 -16.26
C ALA A 137 8.93 4.54 -17.51
N ARG A 138 9.14 5.56 -18.35
CA ARG A 138 9.98 5.46 -19.56
C ARG A 138 11.49 5.57 -19.27
N GLU A 139 11.86 6.04 -18.09
CA GLU A 139 13.25 6.30 -17.68
C GLU A 139 13.80 5.21 -16.75
N VAL A 140 12.95 4.27 -16.34
CA VAL A 140 13.30 3.18 -15.43
C VAL A 140 13.28 1.86 -16.18
N ARG A 141 14.35 1.09 -15.99
CA ARG A 141 14.44 -0.28 -16.49
C ARG A 141 14.55 -1.20 -15.29
N PRO A 142 13.64 -2.18 -15.15
CA PRO A 142 13.81 -3.19 -14.14
C PRO A 142 15.05 -4.03 -14.49
N GLU A 143 15.77 -4.46 -13.46
CA GLU A 143 16.88 -5.40 -13.57
C GLU A 143 16.65 -6.55 -12.58
N PRO A 144 17.07 -7.77 -12.90
CA PRO A 144 16.94 -8.87 -11.97
C PRO A 144 17.77 -8.61 -10.71
N GLY A 145 17.13 -8.80 -9.57
CA GLY A 145 17.78 -8.69 -8.27
C GLY A 145 18.40 -10.02 -7.80
N PRO A 146 19.05 -10.01 -6.61
CA PRO A 146 19.71 -11.21 -6.06
C PRO A 146 18.76 -12.40 -5.81
N GLY A 147 17.47 -12.17 -5.69
CA GLY A 147 16.46 -13.22 -5.50
C GLY A 147 15.89 -13.82 -6.79
N ALA A 148 16.35 -13.36 -7.97
CA ALA A 148 15.87 -13.87 -9.24
C ALA A 148 16.52 -15.21 -9.58
N THR A 149 15.72 -16.16 -10.07
CA THR A 149 16.22 -17.45 -10.58
C THR A 149 16.88 -17.28 -11.95
N ALA A 150 17.67 -18.27 -12.38
CA ALA A 150 18.30 -18.26 -13.71
C ALA A 150 17.24 -18.21 -14.84
N GLU A 151 16.11 -18.89 -14.65
CA GLU A 151 15.00 -18.92 -15.61
C GLU A 151 14.29 -17.57 -15.71
N GLU A 152 14.05 -16.90 -14.58
CA GLU A 152 13.50 -15.54 -14.53
C GLU A 152 14.45 -14.53 -15.19
N TRP A 153 15.77 -14.72 -15.03
CA TRP A 153 16.79 -13.93 -15.70
C TRP A 153 16.73 -14.07 -17.23
N GLU A 154 16.56 -15.28 -17.74
CA GLU A 154 16.47 -15.52 -19.18
C GLU A 154 15.18 -14.96 -19.78
N GLU A 155 14.06 -15.17 -19.10
CA GLU A 155 12.77 -14.63 -19.52
C GLU A 155 12.81 -13.10 -19.56
N TYR A 156 13.44 -12.52 -18.57
CA TYR A 156 13.59 -11.08 -18.47
C TYR A 156 14.43 -10.51 -19.64
N ARG A 157 15.57 -11.11 -19.95
CA ARG A 157 16.40 -10.73 -21.11
C ARG A 157 15.65 -10.84 -22.43
N ARG A 158 14.82 -11.87 -22.60
CA ARG A 158 13.97 -12.03 -23.78
C ARG A 158 12.96 -10.87 -23.92
N ARG A 159 12.29 -10.50 -22.84
CA ARG A 159 11.30 -9.39 -22.85
C ARG A 159 11.95 -8.04 -23.13
N THR A 160 13.06 -7.75 -22.51
CA THR A 160 13.76 -6.47 -22.72
C THR A 160 14.37 -6.34 -24.10
N ALA A 161 14.85 -7.43 -24.70
CA ALA A 161 15.34 -7.44 -26.08
C ALA A 161 14.23 -7.16 -27.13
N LEU A 162 12.99 -7.54 -26.84
CA LEU A 162 11.84 -7.22 -27.68
C LEU A 162 11.45 -5.73 -27.60
N LEU A 163 11.55 -5.11 -26.44
CA LEU A 163 11.23 -3.69 -26.24
C LEU A 163 12.24 -2.74 -26.90
N SER A 164 13.51 -3.16 -27.02
CA SER A 164 14.56 -2.39 -27.69
C SER A 164 14.46 -2.42 -29.22
N ARG A 165 13.65 -3.32 -29.80
CA ARG A 165 13.44 -3.45 -31.25
C ARG A 165 12.18 -2.72 -31.75
N SER A 166 11.34 -2.23 -30.85
CA SER A 166 10.06 -1.56 -31.16
C SER A 166 10.07 -0.04 -30.92
N GLY A 167 11.21 0.55 -30.64
CA GLY A 167 11.45 1.98 -30.52
C GLY A 167 12.53 2.44 -31.49
#